data_3287d5fd353e622b5570096eee23e79f
#
_entry.id   3287d5fd353e622b5570096eee23e79f
#
_cell.length_a   1.000
_cell.length_b   1.000
_cell.length_c   1.000
_cell.angle_alpha   90.00
_cell.angle_beta   90.00
_cell.angle_gamma   90.00
#
_symmetry.space_group_name_H-M   'P 1'
#
loop_
_entity.id
_entity.type
_entity.pdbx_description
1 polymer ?
#
loop_
_entity_poly.entity_id
_entity_poly.type
_entity_poly.pdbx_seq_one_letter_code
_entity_poly.pdbx_strand_id
1 'polypeptide(L)'
;MRRFALAFAAGLLAAPAAFAADAYSLDPGHTQVRASWNHAGYSTQSLLFRQVGGDIKIDFENPSNTSLNITIPVAGIDTGVEAFDKHLASGDFFQADEFPNATFVSTSVEKTGDATLKVTGDLTIKDTTKPVTLDVVVNNSGEHPLGQFIDYYKGEWVGVTATGVITRSDWGLGFGAPITSDEVDLFISAELKKN
;
A
#
# COMPACT_ATOMS: atom_id res chain seq x y z
N MET A 1 38.98 14.59 -62.37
CA MET A 1 38.89 14.03 -61.04
C MET A 1 37.69 14.63 -60.35
N ARG A 2 36.60 13.85 -60.23
CA ARG A 2 35.33 14.31 -59.56
C ARG A 2 35.36 13.79 -58.13
N ARG A 3 35.33 14.71 -57.16
CA ARG A 3 35.26 14.38 -55.74
C ARG A 3 33.77 14.25 -55.34
N PHE A 4 33.38 13.04 -54.95
CA PHE A 4 32.09 12.77 -54.32
C PHE A 4 32.19 13.11 -52.81
N ALA A 5 31.41 14.05 -52.36
CA ALA A 5 31.21 14.32 -50.94
C ALA A 5 30.05 13.46 -50.43
N LEU A 6 30.30 12.52 -49.51
CA LEU A 6 29.27 11.79 -48.75
C LEU A 6 28.78 12.74 -47.61
N ALA A 7 27.53 13.11 -47.68
CA ALA A 7 26.87 13.77 -46.55
C ALA A 7 26.32 12.71 -45.58
N PHE A 8 26.87 12.68 -44.37
CA PHE A 8 26.36 11.84 -43.27
C PHE A 8 25.18 12.58 -42.62
N ALA A 9 23.96 12.11 -42.82
CA ALA A 9 22.79 12.60 -42.10
C ALA A 9 22.78 11.92 -40.72
N ALA A 10 23.12 12.69 -39.66
CA ALA A 10 22.96 12.25 -38.30
C ALA A 10 21.47 12.35 -37.95
N GLY A 11 20.79 11.20 -37.89
CA GLY A 11 19.45 11.09 -37.38
C GLY A 11 19.46 11.30 -35.86
N LEU A 12 18.86 12.41 -35.36
CA LEU A 12 18.57 12.56 -33.95
C LEU A 12 17.49 11.54 -33.58
N LEU A 13 17.87 10.50 -32.86
CA LEU A 13 16.92 9.65 -32.15
C LEU A 13 16.39 10.45 -30.94
N ALA A 14 15.16 10.96 -31.06
CA ALA A 14 14.44 11.51 -29.92
C ALA A 14 14.21 10.36 -28.91
N ALA A 15 14.88 10.39 -27.75
CA ALA A 15 14.55 9.51 -26.65
C ALA A 15 13.10 9.78 -26.22
N PRO A 16 12.27 8.76 -25.97
CA PRO A 16 10.92 8.97 -25.43
C PRO A 16 11.05 9.72 -24.10
N ALA A 17 10.24 10.77 -23.93
CA ALA A 17 10.13 11.45 -22.64
C ALA A 17 9.61 10.42 -21.64
N ALA A 18 10.42 10.08 -20.63
CA ALA A 18 9.95 9.30 -19.50
C ALA A 18 8.97 10.20 -18.72
N PHE A 19 7.69 9.85 -18.74
CA PHE A 19 6.74 10.49 -17.85
C PHE A 19 7.14 10.10 -16.42
N ALA A 20 7.27 11.11 -15.55
CA ALA A 20 7.53 10.88 -14.14
C ALA A 20 6.24 10.38 -13.47
N ALA A 21 6.35 9.43 -12.55
CA ALA A 21 5.23 8.99 -11.74
C ALA A 21 4.61 10.17 -10.97
N ASP A 22 3.29 10.27 -11.00
CA ASP A 22 2.54 11.31 -10.30
C ASP A 22 2.48 11.04 -8.79
N ALA A 23 2.56 12.10 -7.98
CA ALA A 23 2.43 12.00 -6.54
C ALA A 23 0.95 12.00 -6.12
N TYR A 24 0.63 11.13 -5.15
CA TYR A 24 -0.72 11.00 -4.60
C TYR A 24 -0.68 11.04 -3.07
N SER A 25 -1.77 11.54 -2.48
CA SER A 25 -2.00 11.52 -1.04
C SER A 25 -3.18 10.62 -0.71
N LEU A 26 -3.07 9.81 0.36
CA LEU A 26 -4.19 9.03 0.90
C LEU A 26 -5.27 9.96 1.45
N ASP A 27 -6.53 9.68 1.13
CA ASP A 27 -7.66 10.30 1.81
C ASP A 27 -7.88 9.62 3.17
N PRO A 28 -7.66 10.33 4.29
CA PRO A 28 -7.82 9.74 5.62
C PRO A 28 -9.26 9.37 5.95
N GLY A 29 -10.23 9.97 5.27
CA GLY A 29 -11.66 9.67 5.45
C GLY A 29 -12.09 8.36 4.79
N HIS A 30 -11.41 7.95 3.72
CA HIS A 30 -11.76 6.79 2.90
C HIS A 30 -10.60 5.79 2.75
N THR A 31 -9.66 5.79 3.69
CA THR A 31 -8.57 4.81 3.76
C THR A 31 -8.78 3.90 4.96
N GLN A 32 -8.83 2.59 4.70
CA GLN A 32 -8.96 1.55 5.70
C GLN A 32 -7.90 0.47 5.46
N VAL A 33 -7.12 0.17 6.48
CA VAL A 33 -6.24 -1.01 6.54
C VAL A 33 -6.76 -1.90 7.64
N ARG A 34 -7.28 -3.07 7.28
CA ARG A 34 -7.88 -4.05 8.19
C ARG A 34 -7.06 -5.33 8.18
N ALA A 35 -6.79 -5.85 9.37
CA ALA A 35 -6.24 -7.17 9.59
C ALA A 35 -7.30 -8.04 10.29
N SER A 36 -7.49 -9.29 9.81
CA SER A 36 -8.51 -10.21 10.34
C SER A 36 -7.91 -11.58 10.57
N TRP A 37 -8.39 -12.27 11.61
CA TRP A 37 -7.89 -13.60 11.99
C TRP A 37 -8.99 -14.45 12.64
N ASN A 38 -8.82 -15.78 12.59
CA ASN A 38 -9.69 -16.68 13.31
C ASN A 38 -9.31 -16.74 14.79
N HIS A 39 -10.30 -16.59 15.67
CA HIS A 39 -10.14 -16.70 17.12
C HIS A 39 -10.68 -18.03 17.61
N ALA A 40 -9.81 -19.03 17.73
CA ALA A 40 -10.07 -20.34 18.30
C ALA A 40 -11.26 -21.10 17.67
N GLY A 41 -11.59 -20.83 16.41
CA GLY A 41 -12.74 -21.41 15.72
C GLY A 41 -14.09 -20.83 16.07
N TYR A 42 -14.16 -19.91 17.04
CA TYR A 42 -15.43 -19.33 17.49
C TYR A 42 -15.85 -18.09 16.70
N SER A 43 -14.90 -17.30 16.25
CA SER A 43 -15.20 -16.05 15.56
C SER A 43 -14.03 -15.59 14.68
N THR A 44 -14.32 -14.74 13.72
CA THR A 44 -13.32 -13.93 13.02
C THR A 44 -13.23 -12.58 13.71
N GLN A 45 -12.07 -12.28 14.25
CA GLN A 45 -11.76 -10.98 14.83
C GLN A 45 -11.07 -10.10 13.80
N SER A 46 -11.12 -8.79 13.98
CA SER A 46 -10.39 -7.85 13.14
C SER A 46 -10.00 -6.60 13.92
N LEU A 47 -8.98 -5.93 13.40
CA LEU A 47 -8.60 -4.58 13.80
C LEU A 47 -8.51 -3.69 12.57
N LEU A 48 -8.63 -2.39 12.79
CA LEU A 48 -8.32 -1.36 11.80
C LEU A 48 -7.06 -0.63 12.25
N PHE A 49 -6.21 -0.29 11.28
CA PHE A 49 -5.15 0.70 11.49
C PHE A 49 -5.67 2.05 11.01
N ARG A 50 -5.67 3.02 11.92
CA ARG A 50 -6.03 4.42 11.65
C ARG A 50 -4.77 5.23 11.36
N GLN A 51 -4.95 6.40 10.74
CA GLN A 51 -3.86 7.37 10.51
C GLN A 51 -2.73 6.84 9.61
N VAL A 52 -3.04 5.89 8.74
CA VAL A 52 -2.08 5.41 7.73
C VAL A 52 -1.72 6.55 6.78
N GLY A 53 -0.43 6.70 6.50
CA GLY A 53 0.07 7.73 5.60
C GLY A 53 1.32 7.28 4.87
N GLY A 54 1.92 8.17 4.09
CA GLY A 54 3.18 7.88 3.39
C GLY A 54 3.31 8.60 2.07
N ASP A 55 4.42 8.32 1.38
CA ASP A 55 4.73 8.84 0.06
C ASP A 55 4.30 7.83 -1.01
N ILE A 56 3.44 8.27 -1.91
CA ILE A 56 2.87 7.42 -2.97
C ILE A 56 3.10 8.11 -4.31
N LYS A 57 3.71 7.38 -5.23
CA LYS A 57 3.87 7.79 -6.63
C LYS A 57 3.31 6.70 -7.54
N ILE A 58 2.46 7.09 -8.47
CA ILE A 58 1.79 6.14 -9.39
C ILE A 58 2.11 6.51 -10.83
N ASP A 59 2.52 5.53 -11.61
CA ASP A 59 2.69 5.62 -13.05
C ASP A 59 1.77 4.57 -13.70
N PHE A 60 0.66 5.01 -14.27
CA PHE A 60 -0.30 4.13 -14.93
C PHE A 60 0.20 3.58 -16.28
N GLU A 61 1.08 4.33 -16.95
CA GLU A 61 1.66 3.90 -18.23
C GLU A 61 2.72 2.83 -18.02
N ASN A 62 3.52 3.00 -16.96
CA ASN A 62 4.59 2.08 -16.59
C ASN A 62 4.50 1.72 -15.10
N PRO A 63 3.62 0.79 -14.71
CA PRO A 63 3.38 0.46 -13.28
C PRO A 63 4.63 0.09 -12.49
N SER A 64 5.69 -0.41 -13.16
CA SER A 64 6.98 -0.69 -12.51
C SER A 64 7.70 0.55 -11.94
N ASN A 65 7.30 1.76 -12.36
CA ASN A 65 7.80 3.02 -11.81
C ASN A 65 7.00 3.49 -10.60
N THR A 66 5.87 2.83 -10.29
CA THR A 66 5.06 3.12 -9.09
C THR A 66 5.83 2.78 -7.83
N SER A 67 5.79 3.67 -6.84
CA SER A 67 6.45 3.47 -5.56
C SER A 67 5.55 3.84 -4.39
N LEU A 68 5.58 3.02 -3.36
CA LEU A 68 4.82 3.17 -2.13
C LEU A 68 5.80 3.13 -0.96
N ASN A 69 5.75 4.13 -0.09
CA ASN A 69 6.45 4.15 1.19
C ASN A 69 5.42 4.52 2.26
N ILE A 70 4.81 3.49 2.85
CA ILE A 70 3.66 3.61 3.74
C ILE A 70 4.10 3.49 5.19
N THR A 71 3.60 4.39 6.04
CA THR A 71 3.76 4.35 7.50
C THR A 71 2.41 4.03 8.14
N ILE A 72 2.43 3.07 9.05
CA ILE A 72 1.24 2.54 9.75
C ILE A 72 1.49 2.73 11.25
N PRO A 73 0.96 3.79 11.87
CA PRO A 73 1.12 4.02 13.30
C PRO A 73 0.45 2.92 14.14
N VAL A 74 1.20 2.31 15.06
CA VAL A 74 0.67 1.29 15.99
C VAL A 74 -0.36 1.91 16.94
N ALA A 75 -0.19 3.18 17.31
CA ALA A 75 -1.17 3.94 18.09
C ALA A 75 -2.53 4.11 17.39
N GLY A 76 -2.59 3.83 16.08
CA GLY A 76 -3.83 3.86 15.30
C GLY A 76 -4.61 2.54 15.30
N ILE A 77 -4.21 1.54 16.10
CA ILE A 77 -4.96 0.27 16.25
C ILE A 77 -6.31 0.55 16.88
N ASP A 78 -7.34 -0.01 16.27
CA ASP A 78 -8.74 0.11 16.69
C ASP A 78 -9.45 -1.24 16.46
N THR A 79 -9.72 -1.97 17.53
CA THR A 79 -10.52 -3.20 17.53
C THR A 79 -11.97 -2.93 17.95
N GLY A 80 -12.28 -1.69 18.38
CA GLY A 80 -13.52 -1.32 19.05
C GLY A 80 -13.56 -1.70 20.53
N VAL A 81 -12.47 -2.27 21.09
CA VAL A 81 -12.35 -2.68 22.50
C VAL A 81 -11.03 -2.16 23.08
N GLU A 82 -11.08 -1.09 23.85
CA GLU A 82 -9.91 -0.38 24.39
C GLU A 82 -8.92 -1.30 25.12
N ALA A 83 -9.42 -2.27 25.91
CA ALA A 83 -8.56 -3.21 26.62
C ALA A 83 -7.77 -4.12 25.66
N PHE A 84 -8.36 -4.45 24.51
CA PHE A 84 -7.70 -5.25 23.48
C PHE A 84 -6.70 -4.41 22.69
N ASP A 85 -7.03 -3.16 22.37
CA ASP A 85 -6.10 -2.23 21.72
C ASP A 85 -4.83 -2.06 22.57
N LYS A 86 -4.98 -1.88 23.89
CA LYS A 86 -3.85 -1.82 24.84
C LYS A 86 -3.04 -3.12 24.87
N HIS A 87 -3.70 -4.28 24.82
CA HIS A 87 -2.98 -5.56 24.78
C HIS A 87 -2.20 -5.72 23.47
N LEU A 88 -2.79 -5.36 22.34
CA LEU A 88 -2.08 -5.38 21.07
C LEU A 88 -0.87 -4.42 21.02
N ALA A 89 -0.96 -3.28 21.70
CA ALA A 89 0.14 -2.32 21.80
C ALA A 89 1.26 -2.79 22.77
N SER A 90 1.01 -3.81 23.61
CA SER A 90 1.96 -4.30 24.62
C SER A 90 3.11 -5.12 24.04
N GLY A 91 4.04 -5.53 24.90
CA GLY A 91 5.18 -6.40 24.57
C GLY A 91 4.81 -7.79 24.07
N ASP A 92 3.58 -8.27 24.32
CA ASP A 92 3.08 -9.54 23.78
C ASP A 92 2.86 -9.49 22.25
N PHE A 93 2.67 -8.27 21.70
CA PHE A 93 2.39 -8.04 20.28
C PHE A 93 3.29 -6.95 19.69
N PHE A 94 2.76 -5.75 19.44
CA PHE A 94 3.44 -4.71 18.66
C PHE A 94 4.53 -3.96 19.43
N GLN A 95 4.52 -3.99 20.78
CA GLN A 95 5.50 -3.27 21.62
C GLN A 95 5.61 -1.79 21.22
N ALA A 96 4.48 -1.10 21.20
CA ALA A 96 4.31 0.23 20.60
C ALA A 96 5.23 1.32 21.18
N ASP A 97 5.63 1.18 22.47
CA ASP A 97 6.55 2.12 23.12
C ASP A 97 7.96 2.11 22.48
N GLU A 98 8.38 0.96 21.95
CA GLU A 98 9.68 0.81 21.28
C GLU A 98 9.56 0.92 19.76
N PHE A 99 8.46 0.38 19.21
CA PHE A 99 8.20 0.31 17.78
C PHE A 99 6.88 1.02 17.43
N PRO A 100 6.86 2.36 17.39
CA PRO A 100 5.63 3.12 17.24
C PRO A 100 4.97 2.97 15.86
N ASN A 101 5.70 2.50 14.86
CA ASN A 101 5.21 2.35 13.49
C ASN A 101 5.57 0.99 12.89
N ALA A 102 4.67 0.45 12.09
CA ALA A 102 5.01 -0.49 11.05
C ALA A 102 5.18 0.27 9.71
N THR A 103 5.94 -0.29 8.76
CA THR A 103 6.14 0.33 7.45
C THR A 103 6.03 -0.69 6.33
N PHE A 104 5.57 -0.23 5.16
CA PHE A 104 5.58 -1.03 3.94
C PHE A 104 6.23 -0.23 2.81
N VAL A 105 7.31 -0.77 2.23
CA VAL A 105 8.03 -0.14 1.11
C VAL A 105 7.95 -1.06 -0.10
N SER A 106 7.31 -0.61 -1.18
CA SER A 106 7.18 -1.42 -2.39
C SER A 106 8.54 -1.70 -3.03
N THR A 107 8.75 -2.94 -3.47
CA THR A 107 9.94 -3.39 -4.21
C THR A 107 9.63 -3.73 -5.65
N SER A 108 8.39 -4.12 -5.96
CA SER A 108 7.91 -4.26 -7.34
C SER A 108 6.42 -3.99 -7.45
N VAL A 109 6.01 -3.48 -8.61
CA VAL A 109 4.60 -3.35 -9.01
C VAL A 109 4.45 -3.93 -10.41
N GLU A 110 3.61 -4.95 -10.53
CA GLU A 110 3.41 -5.70 -11.76
C GLU A 110 1.95 -5.64 -12.18
N LYS A 111 1.70 -5.30 -13.45
CA LYS A 111 0.36 -5.35 -14.02
C LYS A 111 -0.02 -6.80 -14.30
N THR A 112 -1.14 -7.26 -13.76
CA THR A 112 -1.65 -8.63 -13.93
C THR A 112 -2.91 -8.70 -14.80
N GLY A 113 -3.55 -7.56 -15.04
CA GLY A 113 -4.73 -7.42 -15.90
C GLY A 113 -5.04 -5.94 -16.17
N ASP A 114 -6.19 -5.64 -16.77
CA ASP A 114 -6.53 -4.27 -17.14
C ASP A 114 -6.65 -3.32 -15.93
N ALA A 115 -7.23 -3.82 -14.84
CA ALA A 115 -7.41 -3.07 -13.60
C ALA A 115 -6.77 -3.78 -12.39
N THR A 116 -5.89 -4.76 -12.60
CA THR A 116 -5.29 -5.55 -11.53
C THR A 116 -3.78 -5.46 -11.54
N LEU A 117 -3.21 -5.39 -10.33
CA LEU A 117 -1.78 -5.30 -10.09
C LEU A 117 -1.39 -6.29 -8.98
N LYS A 118 -0.14 -6.69 -9.00
CA LYS A 118 0.52 -7.35 -7.89
C LYS A 118 1.59 -6.40 -7.35
N VAL A 119 1.47 -6.05 -6.07
CA VAL A 119 2.41 -5.17 -5.38
C VAL A 119 3.18 -5.99 -4.36
N THR A 120 4.46 -6.14 -4.57
CA THR A 120 5.38 -6.74 -3.59
C THR A 120 6.15 -5.65 -2.90
N GLY A 121 6.34 -5.79 -1.59
CA GLY A 121 7.10 -4.82 -0.80
C GLY A 121 7.60 -5.42 0.51
N ASP A 122 8.51 -4.73 1.12
CA ASP A 122 9.09 -5.05 2.41
C ASP A 122 8.19 -4.50 3.52
N LEU A 123 7.53 -5.39 4.26
CA LEU A 123 6.77 -5.06 5.45
C LEU A 123 7.68 -5.17 6.67
N THR A 124 7.84 -4.08 7.38
CA THR A 124 8.58 -4.05 8.66
C THR A 124 7.59 -3.88 9.80
N ILE A 125 7.61 -4.83 10.74
CA ILE A 125 6.87 -4.73 12.01
C ILE A 125 7.88 -5.00 13.11
N LYS A 126 7.93 -4.12 14.09
CA LYS A 126 9.00 -4.05 15.10
C LYS A 126 10.37 -3.93 14.41
N ASP A 127 11.29 -4.82 14.69
CA ASP A 127 12.65 -4.89 14.13
C ASP A 127 12.77 -5.89 12.96
N THR A 128 11.68 -6.51 12.54
CA THR A 128 11.68 -7.58 11.54
C THR A 128 11.07 -7.11 10.23
N THR A 129 11.83 -7.29 9.15
CA THR A 129 11.41 -6.97 7.77
C THR A 129 11.28 -8.24 6.95
N LYS A 130 10.13 -8.41 6.28
CA LYS A 130 9.89 -9.53 5.37
C LYS A 130 9.11 -9.08 4.13
N PRO A 131 9.29 -9.74 2.99
CA PRO A 131 8.52 -9.45 1.80
C PRO A 131 7.06 -9.90 1.95
N VAL A 132 6.15 -9.03 1.53
CA VAL A 132 4.71 -9.29 1.44
C VAL A 132 4.24 -8.92 0.04
N THR A 133 3.35 -9.73 -0.50
CA THR A 133 2.72 -9.47 -1.79
C THR A 133 1.23 -9.23 -1.60
N LEU A 134 0.74 -8.16 -2.22
CA LEU A 134 -0.67 -7.77 -2.22
C LEU A 134 -1.23 -7.89 -3.63
N ASP A 135 -2.41 -8.49 -3.75
CA ASP A 135 -3.22 -8.44 -4.96
C ASP A 135 -4.08 -7.18 -4.92
N VAL A 136 -3.92 -6.31 -5.92
CA VAL A 136 -4.53 -4.98 -5.95
C VAL A 136 -5.48 -4.87 -7.13
N VAL A 137 -6.65 -4.30 -6.88
CA VAL A 137 -7.64 -3.92 -7.88
C VAL A 137 -7.75 -2.40 -7.88
N VAL A 138 -7.57 -1.77 -9.03
CA VAL A 138 -7.92 -0.37 -9.26
C VAL A 138 -9.42 -0.31 -9.53
N ASN A 139 -10.18 0.15 -8.54
CA ASN A 139 -11.64 0.21 -8.62
C ASN A 139 -12.12 1.31 -9.57
N ASN A 140 -11.42 2.46 -9.54
CA ASN A 140 -11.68 3.60 -10.40
C ASN A 140 -10.45 4.52 -10.45
N SER A 141 -10.34 5.31 -11.52
CA SER A 141 -9.32 6.37 -11.66
C SER A 141 -9.86 7.49 -12.55
N GLY A 142 -9.44 8.73 -12.26
CA GLY A 142 -9.85 9.93 -12.99
C GLY A 142 -10.52 10.98 -12.11
N GLU A 143 -11.29 11.89 -12.70
CA GLU A 143 -12.01 12.92 -11.98
C GLU A 143 -13.04 12.33 -11.02
N HIS A 144 -13.01 12.78 -9.76
CA HIS A 144 -13.95 12.28 -8.74
C HIS A 144 -15.36 12.85 -8.99
N PRO A 145 -16.43 12.01 -9.06
CA PRO A 145 -17.78 12.48 -9.36
C PRO A 145 -18.32 13.55 -8.40
N LEU A 146 -17.94 13.50 -7.13
CA LEU A 146 -18.32 14.50 -6.13
C LEU A 146 -17.60 15.84 -6.31
N GLY A 147 -16.55 15.92 -7.13
CA GLY A 147 -15.84 17.17 -7.43
C GLY A 147 -16.71 18.25 -8.09
N GLN A 148 -17.83 17.85 -8.67
CA GLN A 148 -18.84 18.79 -9.20
C GLN A 148 -19.62 19.54 -8.10
N PHE A 149 -19.64 19.00 -6.88
CA PHE A 149 -20.44 19.51 -5.77
C PHE A 149 -19.58 19.95 -4.58
N ILE A 150 -18.42 19.35 -4.38
CA ILE A 150 -17.56 19.53 -3.21
C ILE A 150 -16.13 19.79 -3.66
N ASP A 151 -15.59 20.96 -3.36
CA ASP A 151 -14.25 21.41 -3.80
C ASP A 151 -13.13 20.45 -3.37
N TYR A 152 -13.26 19.80 -2.22
CA TYR A 152 -12.30 18.81 -1.73
C TYR A 152 -12.03 17.69 -2.75
N TYR A 153 -13.07 17.22 -3.44
CA TYR A 153 -13.00 16.13 -4.41
C TYR A 153 -12.62 16.56 -5.83
N LYS A 154 -12.36 17.85 -6.08
CA LYS A 154 -11.88 18.29 -7.39
C LYS A 154 -10.51 17.69 -7.70
N GLY A 155 -10.32 17.33 -8.97
CA GLY A 155 -9.09 16.76 -9.51
C GLY A 155 -9.14 15.25 -9.69
N GLU A 156 -7.98 14.67 -9.96
CA GLU A 156 -7.83 13.24 -10.26
C GLU A 156 -7.70 12.42 -8.97
N TRP A 157 -8.40 11.31 -8.95
CA TRP A 157 -8.45 10.37 -7.84
C TRP A 157 -8.23 8.94 -8.33
N VAL A 158 -7.80 8.10 -7.42
CA VAL A 158 -7.65 6.65 -7.62
C VAL A 158 -8.26 5.94 -6.44
N GLY A 159 -9.19 5.03 -6.69
CA GLY A 159 -9.73 4.11 -5.68
C GLY A 159 -9.13 2.73 -5.86
N VAL A 160 -8.61 2.13 -4.79
CA VAL A 160 -8.01 0.80 -4.82
C VAL A 160 -8.57 -0.10 -3.71
N THR A 161 -8.60 -1.40 -4.01
CA THR A 161 -8.76 -2.46 -3.02
C THR A 161 -7.56 -3.38 -3.11
N ALA A 162 -6.91 -3.70 -1.99
CA ALA A 162 -5.83 -4.65 -1.95
C ALA A 162 -6.08 -5.74 -0.91
N THR A 163 -5.64 -6.96 -1.19
CA THR A 163 -5.75 -8.11 -0.30
C THR A 163 -4.42 -8.85 -0.23
N GLY A 164 -4.18 -9.51 0.89
CA GLY A 164 -3.02 -10.36 1.11
C GLY A 164 -3.17 -11.18 2.37
N VAL A 165 -2.23 -12.08 2.60
CA VAL A 165 -2.17 -12.90 3.81
C VAL A 165 -0.75 -12.83 4.37
N ILE A 166 -0.63 -12.73 5.68
CA ILE A 166 0.65 -12.80 6.38
C ILE A 166 0.60 -13.83 7.50
N THR A 167 1.75 -14.39 7.84
CA THR A 167 1.93 -15.24 9.03
C THR A 167 2.49 -14.37 10.15
N ARG A 168 1.66 -13.95 11.10
CA ARG A 168 2.01 -12.94 12.12
C ARG A 168 3.19 -13.34 13.03
N SER A 169 3.41 -14.63 13.26
CA SER A 169 4.57 -15.10 14.01
C SER A 169 5.90 -14.79 13.32
N ASP A 170 5.90 -14.60 12.01
CA ASP A 170 7.06 -14.17 11.23
C ASP A 170 7.65 -12.82 11.70
N TRP A 171 6.85 -11.99 12.34
CA TRP A 171 7.25 -10.71 12.94
C TRP A 171 7.22 -10.73 14.48
N GLY A 172 7.25 -11.91 15.08
CA GLY A 172 7.21 -12.04 16.53
C GLY A 172 5.87 -11.67 17.18
N LEU A 173 4.77 -11.71 16.40
CA LEU A 173 3.40 -11.48 16.88
C LEU A 173 2.66 -12.79 17.17
N GLY A 174 3.40 -13.88 17.48
CA GLY A 174 2.88 -15.23 17.59
C GLY A 174 2.16 -15.56 18.91
N PHE A 175 1.95 -14.59 19.82
CA PHE A 175 1.24 -14.85 21.07
C PHE A 175 -0.13 -15.50 20.81
N GLY A 176 -0.40 -16.62 21.50
CA GLY A 176 -1.65 -17.37 21.37
C GLY A 176 -1.78 -18.26 20.13
N ALA A 177 -0.79 -18.26 19.19
CA ALA A 177 -0.79 -19.19 18.06
C ALA A 177 -0.47 -20.63 18.52
N PRO A 178 -1.06 -21.67 17.87
CA PRO A 178 -2.02 -21.62 16.76
C PRO A 178 -3.47 -21.55 17.20
N ILE A 179 -3.78 -21.43 18.50
CA ILE A 179 -5.18 -21.40 18.99
C ILE A 179 -5.92 -20.19 18.38
N THR A 180 -5.33 -19.00 18.43
CA THR A 180 -5.70 -17.91 17.55
C THR A 180 -4.83 -17.99 16.30
N SER A 181 -5.45 -17.98 15.10
CA SER A 181 -4.72 -18.27 13.87
C SER A 181 -3.45 -17.45 13.73
N ASP A 182 -2.42 -18.08 13.18
CA ASP A 182 -1.18 -17.41 12.82
C ASP A 182 -1.29 -16.67 11.50
N GLU A 183 -2.14 -17.16 10.60
CA GLU A 183 -2.52 -16.46 9.38
C GLU A 183 -3.44 -15.29 9.69
N VAL A 184 -3.14 -14.17 9.06
CA VAL A 184 -3.89 -12.92 9.16
C VAL A 184 -4.20 -12.43 7.74
N ASP A 185 -5.49 -12.28 7.46
CA ASP A 185 -5.98 -11.70 6.21
C ASP A 185 -5.84 -10.18 6.27
N LEU A 186 -5.22 -9.61 5.24
CA LEU A 186 -5.12 -8.16 5.05
C LEU A 186 -6.16 -7.72 4.02
N PHE A 187 -6.87 -6.66 4.35
CA PHE A 187 -7.78 -5.96 3.44
C PHE A 187 -7.52 -4.46 3.53
N ILE A 188 -7.18 -3.87 2.40
CA ILE A 188 -6.96 -2.45 2.26
C ILE A 188 -7.98 -1.88 1.29
N SER A 189 -8.67 -0.82 1.67
CA SER A 189 -9.49 0.00 0.79
C SER A 189 -9.02 1.44 0.93
N ALA A 190 -8.63 2.07 -0.16
CA ALA A 190 -8.08 3.40 -0.12
C ALA A 190 -8.53 4.24 -1.30
N GLU A 191 -8.77 5.53 -1.03
CA GLU A 191 -8.90 6.56 -2.02
C GLU A 191 -7.65 7.46 -1.96
N LEU A 192 -7.12 7.78 -3.13
CA LEU A 192 -5.91 8.57 -3.29
C LEU A 192 -6.20 9.76 -4.19
N LYS A 193 -5.84 10.95 -3.73
CA LYS A 193 -5.93 12.19 -4.51
C LYS A 193 -4.58 12.53 -5.12
N LYS A 194 -4.57 12.84 -6.41
CA LYS A 194 -3.38 13.38 -7.09
C LYS A 194 -3.04 14.77 -6.52
N ASN A 195 -1.76 15.00 -6.20
CA ASN A 195 -1.26 16.23 -5.59
C ASN A 195 -1.19 17.39 -6.59
#